data_19335466daffc33ed611f8f39119902a
#
_entry.id   19335466daffc33ed611f8f39119902a
#
_cell.length_a   1.000
_cell.length_b   1.000
_cell.length_c   1.000
_cell.angle_alpha   90.00
_cell.angle_beta   90.00
_cell.angle_gamma   90.00
#
_symmetry.space_group_name_H-M   'P 1'
#
loop_
_entity.id
_entity.type
_entity.pdbx_description
1 polymer ?
#
loop_
_entity_poly.entity_id
_entity_poly.type
_entity_poly.pdbx_seq_one_letter_code
_entity_poly.pdbx_strand_id
1 'polypeptide(L)'
;MNKILLQQCQSIIDPTLPPISNISNLLAVIFYTYDINWVGIYDYTDKHSSLTLGPFQGKVACTRIPYGHGVVGTCAKEKHVLCVEDVHTFTGHIACDSNTNSELVIPLIHDDQLLGVLDLDSLHLAYFSKEIQSTMERVAVYFTDELFRCKHV
;
A
#
# COMPACT_ATOMS: atom_id res chain seq x y z
N MET A 1 -11.89 13.49 -5.35
CA MET A 1 -11.96 12.31 -4.45
C MET A 1 -13.01 11.34 -4.97
N ASN A 2 -12.66 10.08 -5.14
CA ASN A 2 -13.58 9.05 -5.65
C ASN A 2 -14.51 8.54 -4.54
N LYS A 3 -15.68 9.17 -4.43
CA LYS A 3 -16.69 8.83 -3.39
C LYS A 3 -17.28 7.44 -3.59
N ILE A 4 -17.42 6.99 -4.85
CA ILE A 4 -17.96 5.65 -5.15
C ILE A 4 -17.03 4.58 -4.63
N LEU A 5 -15.73 4.71 -4.88
CA LEU A 5 -14.73 3.77 -4.37
C LEU A 5 -14.73 3.73 -2.84
N LEU A 6 -14.84 4.87 -2.17
CA LEU A 6 -14.90 4.91 -0.71
C LEU A 6 -16.11 4.17 -0.17
N GLN A 7 -17.28 4.35 -0.80
CA GLN A 7 -18.50 3.62 -0.43
C GLN A 7 -18.36 2.11 -0.67
N GLN A 8 -17.76 1.72 -1.79
CA GLN A 8 -17.48 0.30 -2.09
C GLN A 8 -16.55 -0.31 -1.03
N CYS A 9 -15.45 0.37 -0.70
CA CYS A 9 -14.53 -0.09 0.34
C CYS A 9 -15.24 -0.26 1.69
N GLN A 10 -16.05 0.70 2.08
CA GLN A 10 -16.81 0.63 3.33
C GLN A 10 -17.80 -0.56 3.33
N SER A 11 -18.46 -0.83 2.21
CA SER A 11 -19.45 -1.92 2.11
C SER A 11 -18.83 -3.32 2.08
N ILE A 12 -17.56 -3.44 1.70
CA ILE A 12 -16.84 -4.72 1.64
C ILE A 12 -16.49 -5.23 3.04
N ILE A 13 -16.24 -4.32 3.98
CA ILE A 13 -15.72 -4.68 5.30
C ILE A 13 -16.81 -5.36 6.12
N ASP A 14 -16.51 -6.59 6.50
CA ASP A 14 -17.32 -7.38 7.44
C ASP A 14 -16.48 -7.65 8.70
N PRO A 15 -16.84 -7.02 9.84
CA PRO A 15 -16.07 -7.17 11.08
C PRO A 15 -16.15 -8.57 11.70
N THR A 16 -17.04 -9.43 11.20
CA THR A 16 -17.18 -10.83 11.67
C THR A 16 -16.20 -11.77 10.99
N LEU A 17 -15.58 -11.34 9.87
CA LEU A 17 -14.62 -12.14 9.12
C LEU A 17 -13.17 -11.91 9.62
N PRO A 18 -12.28 -12.87 9.34
CA PRO A 18 -10.85 -12.63 9.53
C PRO A 18 -10.41 -11.40 8.73
N PRO A 19 -9.56 -10.52 9.30
CA PRO A 19 -9.13 -9.29 8.63
C PRO A 19 -8.54 -9.51 7.23
N ILE A 20 -7.86 -10.64 7.03
CA ILE A 20 -7.27 -10.98 5.74
C ILE A 20 -8.29 -11.05 4.60
N SER A 21 -9.53 -11.47 4.89
CA SER A 21 -10.61 -11.52 3.90
C SER A 21 -11.00 -10.13 3.44
N ASN A 22 -11.14 -9.19 4.37
CA ASN A 22 -11.45 -7.79 4.08
C ASN A 22 -10.29 -7.13 3.29
N ILE A 23 -9.04 -7.31 3.74
CA ILE A 23 -7.85 -6.79 3.08
C ILE A 23 -7.78 -7.28 1.62
N SER A 24 -7.98 -8.58 1.39
CA SER A 24 -7.93 -9.15 0.04
C SER A 24 -8.96 -8.53 -0.89
N ASN A 25 -10.19 -8.35 -0.43
CA ASN A 25 -11.25 -7.72 -1.21
C ASN A 25 -11.02 -6.22 -1.43
N LEU A 26 -10.50 -5.49 -0.44
CA LEU A 26 -10.11 -4.08 -0.62
C LEU A 26 -9.04 -3.93 -1.71
N LEU A 27 -8.02 -4.79 -1.70
CA LEU A 27 -6.98 -4.78 -2.74
C LEU A 27 -7.55 -5.08 -4.12
N ALA A 28 -8.46 -6.03 -4.22
CA ALA A 28 -9.10 -6.39 -5.48
C ALA A 28 -9.91 -5.22 -6.06
N VAL A 29 -10.72 -4.54 -5.25
CA VAL A 29 -11.51 -3.41 -5.75
C VAL A 29 -10.64 -2.23 -6.20
N ILE A 30 -9.53 -1.97 -5.53
CA ILE A 30 -8.57 -0.94 -5.93
C ILE A 30 -7.91 -1.31 -7.26
N PHE A 31 -7.44 -2.56 -7.38
CA PHE A 31 -6.76 -3.05 -8.59
C PHE A 31 -7.63 -2.93 -9.84
N TYR A 32 -8.92 -3.22 -9.72
CA TYR A 32 -9.87 -3.13 -10.84
C TYR A 32 -10.47 -1.74 -11.05
N THR A 33 -10.22 -0.79 -10.15
CA THR A 33 -10.68 0.60 -10.28
C THR A 33 -9.68 1.47 -11.02
N TYR A 34 -8.38 1.26 -10.81
CA TYR A 34 -7.32 2.09 -11.36
C TYR A 34 -6.45 1.35 -12.39
N ASP A 35 -5.82 2.10 -13.29
CA ASP A 35 -4.86 1.56 -14.25
C ASP A 35 -3.48 1.41 -13.57
N ILE A 36 -3.40 0.40 -12.73
CA ILE A 36 -2.22 0.04 -11.95
C ILE A 36 -1.82 -1.40 -12.25
N ASN A 37 -0.53 -1.70 -12.17
CA ASN A 37 -0.01 -3.04 -12.40
C ASN A 37 0.18 -3.84 -11.10
N TRP A 38 0.14 -3.17 -9.95
CA TRP A 38 0.30 -3.81 -8.66
C TRP A 38 -0.30 -2.97 -7.52
N VAL A 39 -0.87 -3.63 -6.54
CA VAL A 39 -1.26 -3.03 -5.25
C VAL A 39 -1.17 -4.08 -4.15
N GLY A 40 -0.58 -3.72 -3.03
CA GLY A 40 -0.43 -4.65 -1.92
C GLY A 40 0.00 -4.00 -0.63
N ILE A 41 0.06 -4.84 0.40
CA ILE A 41 0.51 -4.45 1.73
C ILE A 41 1.89 -5.07 1.98
N TYR A 42 2.81 -4.25 2.48
CA TYR A 42 4.02 -4.72 3.13
C TYR A 42 3.87 -4.56 4.64
N ASP A 43 3.96 -5.66 5.35
CA ASP A 43 3.84 -5.71 6.80
C ASP A 43 5.17 -5.34 7.47
N TYR A 44 5.11 -4.52 8.53
CA TYR A 44 6.28 -4.10 9.28
C TYR A 44 6.38 -4.83 10.61
N THR A 45 7.57 -5.35 10.89
CA THR A 45 7.91 -5.90 12.21
C THR A 45 9.27 -5.39 12.65
N ASP A 46 9.35 -4.88 13.87
CA ASP A 46 10.61 -4.37 14.45
C ASP A 46 11.69 -5.45 14.51
N LYS A 47 11.28 -6.70 14.70
CA LYS A 47 12.17 -7.86 14.91
C LYS A 47 13.21 -8.04 13.78
N HIS A 48 12.86 -7.64 12.55
CA HIS A 48 13.73 -7.85 11.39
C HIS A 48 14.18 -6.55 10.72
N SER A 49 13.77 -5.39 11.21
CA SER A 49 14.02 -4.09 10.58
C SER A 49 13.74 -4.12 9.08
N SER A 50 12.65 -4.77 8.69
CA SER A 50 12.26 -4.96 7.30
C SER A 50 10.75 -5.00 7.14
N LEU A 51 10.31 -4.76 5.90
CA LEU A 51 8.94 -4.93 5.48
C LEU A 51 8.82 -6.26 4.74
N THR A 52 7.78 -7.01 5.07
CA THR A 52 7.52 -8.34 4.50
C THR A 52 6.25 -8.29 3.67
N LEU A 53 6.32 -8.90 2.48
CA LEU A 53 5.18 -8.98 1.57
C LEU A 53 3.96 -9.60 2.25
N GLY A 54 2.85 -8.88 2.22
CA GLY A 54 1.52 -9.33 2.62
C GLY A 54 0.63 -9.62 1.40
N PRO A 55 -0.70 -9.53 1.56
CA PRO A 55 -1.64 -9.69 0.45
C PRO A 55 -1.43 -8.64 -0.63
N PHE A 56 -1.60 -9.05 -1.91
CA PHE A 56 -1.46 -8.17 -3.05
C PHE A 56 -2.27 -8.66 -4.25
N GLN A 57 -2.41 -7.76 -5.23
CA GLN A 57 -2.91 -8.04 -6.59
C GLN A 57 -1.84 -7.62 -7.59
N GLY A 58 -1.53 -8.49 -8.55
CA GLY A 58 -0.51 -8.26 -9.57
C GLY A 58 0.46 -9.43 -9.69
N LYS A 59 1.62 -9.19 -10.32
CA LYS A 59 2.68 -10.19 -10.47
C LYS A 59 3.41 -10.43 -9.15
N VAL A 60 4.14 -11.54 -9.05
CA VAL A 60 5.04 -11.82 -7.92
C VAL A 60 5.95 -10.62 -7.67
N ALA A 61 6.18 -10.34 -6.40
CA ALA A 61 6.91 -9.16 -5.95
C ALA A 61 8.06 -9.52 -5.00
N CYS A 62 8.88 -8.52 -4.65
CA CYS A 62 9.90 -8.69 -3.62
C CYS A 62 9.26 -9.10 -2.31
N THR A 63 9.77 -10.15 -1.68
CA THR A 63 9.19 -10.71 -0.45
C THR A 63 9.65 -9.98 0.80
N ARG A 64 10.80 -9.30 0.74
CA ARG A 64 11.35 -8.54 1.86
C ARG A 64 12.03 -7.27 1.37
N ILE A 65 11.69 -6.15 1.98
CA ILE A 65 12.27 -4.84 1.68
C ILE A 65 12.90 -4.30 2.96
N PRO A 66 14.20 -3.94 2.93
CA PRO A 66 14.85 -3.37 4.11
C PRO A 66 14.23 -2.02 4.50
N TYR A 67 14.04 -1.82 5.80
CA TYR A 67 13.58 -0.55 6.36
C TYR A 67 14.52 0.60 5.96
N GLY A 68 13.96 1.67 5.44
CA GLY A 68 14.70 2.83 4.96
C GLY A 68 15.27 2.71 3.54
N HIS A 69 14.99 1.61 2.81
CA HIS A 69 15.49 1.38 1.46
C HIS A 69 14.34 1.31 0.44
N GLY A 70 14.58 1.85 -0.76
CA GLY A 70 13.57 1.96 -1.80
C GLY A 70 12.43 2.91 -1.41
N VAL A 71 11.39 2.99 -2.24
CA VAL A 71 10.22 3.85 -1.95
C VAL A 71 9.45 3.32 -0.74
N VAL A 72 9.17 2.01 -0.71
CA VAL A 72 8.45 1.34 0.38
C VAL A 72 9.19 1.49 1.72
N GLY A 73 10.48 1.15 1.76
CA GLY A 73 11.28 1.24 2.99
C GLY A 73 11.48 2.68 3.47
N THR A 74 11.61 3.63 2.55
CA THR A 74 11.72 5.06 2.86
C THR A 74 10.42 5.60 3.44
N CYS A 75 9.28 5.27 2.83
CA CYS A 75 7.96 5.63 3.36
C CYS A 75 7.77 5.11 4.79
N ALA A 76 8.13 3.88 5.05
CA ALA A 76 8.06 3.27 6.38
C ALA A 76 8.89 4.04 7.41
N LYS A 77 10.12 4.41 7.05
CA LYS A 77 11.04 5.14 7.93
C LYS A 77 10.58 6.57 8.20
N GLU A 78 10.17 7.27 7.16
CA GLU A 78 9.76 8.67 7.25
C GLU A 78 8.32 8.84 7.78
N LYS A 79 7.51 7.80 7.73
CA LYS A 79 6.12 7.78 8.21
C LYS A 79 5.24 8.84 7.56
N HIS A 80 5.46 9.12 6.28
CA HIS A 80 4.58 9.96 5.48
C HIS A 80 4.43 9.43 4.06
N VAL A 81 3.38 9.86 3.38
CA VAL A 81 3.06 9.45 2.01
C VAL A 81 4.18 9.84 1.06
N LEU A 82 4.60 8.90 0.21
CA LEU A 82 5.51 9.16 -0.91
C LEU A 82 4.77 8.91 -2.23
N CYS A 83 4.72 9.93 -3.06
CA CYS A 83 4.23 9.85 -4.43
C CYS A 83 5.38 10.12 -5.38
N VAL A 84 5.81 9.08 -6.09
CA VAL A 84 6.97 9.13 -7.00
C VAL A 84 6.48 9.12 -8.43
N GLU A 85 6.67 10.23 -9.13
CA GLU A 85 6.20 10.41 -10.52
C GLU A 85 7.00 9.57 -11.51
N ASP A 86 8.29 9.36 -11.25
CA ASP A 86 9.18 8.50 -12.03
C ASP A 86 10.12 7.75 -11.08
N VAL A 87 9.90 6.45 -10.93
CA VAL A 87 10.70 5.60 -10.02
C VAL A 87 12.17 5.52 -10.43
N HIS A 88 12.50 5.75 -11.70
CA HIS A 88 13.88 5.72 -12.19
C HIS A 88 14.71 6.89 -11.69
N THR A 89 14.08 7.97 -11.24
CA THR A 89 14.73 9.14 -10.63
C THR A 89 14.85 9.04 -9.11
N PHE A 90 14.19 8.05 -8.48
CA PHE A 90 14.23 7.85 -7.04
C PHE A 90 15.53 7.17 -6.63
N THR A 91 16.33 7.84 -5.80
CA THR A 91 17.62 7.32 -5.30
C THR A 91 17.41 6.05 -4.46
N GLY A 92 18.05 4.95 -4.88
CA GLY A 92 17.96 3.67 -4.19
C GLY A 92 16.67 2.90 -4.47
N HIS A 93 15.93 3.23 -5.54
CA HIS A 93 14.75 2.49 -5.96
C HIS A 93 15.04 0.98 -6.09
N ILE A 94 14.16 0.15 -5.51
CA ILE A 94 14.21 -1.31 -5.63
C ILE A 94 13.20 -1.72 -6.69
N ALA A 95 13.72 -2.18 -7.85
CA ALA A 95 12.91 -2.61 -8.98
C ALA A 95 12.42 -4.05 -8.80
N CYS A 96 11.24 -4.23 -8.18
CA CYS A 96 10.57 -5.54 -8.09
C CYS A 96 9.79 -5.88 -9.37
N ASP A 97 9.31 -4.87 -10.10
CA ASP A 97 8.80 -4.95 -11.47
C ASP A 97 9.50 -3.87 -12.31
N SER A 98 10.28 -4.30 -13.29
CA SER A 98 11.03 -3.38 -14.16
C SER A 98 10.15 -2.50 -15.07
N ASN A 99 8.86 -2.84 -15.19
CA ASN A 99 7.89 -2.09 -15.99
C ASN A 99 7.20 -0.97 -15.22
N THR A 100 7.28 -0.96 -13.89
CA THR A 100 6.72 0.11 -13.05
C THR A 100 7.40 1.43 -13.36
N ASN A 101 6.60 2.49 -13.58
CA ASN A 101 7.10 3.83 -13.87
C ASN A 101 6.76 4.86 -12.78
N SER A 102 5.61 4.74 -12.12
CA SER A 102 5.27 5.59 -10.97
C SER A 102 4.77 4.75 -9.80
N GLU A 103 4.86 5.30 -8.60
CA GLU A 103 4.57 4.58 -7.36
C GLU A 103 3.98 5.51 -6.31
N LEU A 104 2.98 5.04 -5.61
CA LEU A 104 2.37 5.69 -4.45
C LEU A 104 2.48 4.76 -3.25
N VAL A 105 3.11 5.22 -2.18
CA VAL A 105 3.24 4.45 -0.93
C VAL A 105 2.67 5.25 0.23
N ILE A 106 1.81 4.61 1.01
CA ILE A 106 1.09 5.23 2.12
C ILE A 106 1.40 4.44 3.41
N PRO A 107 1.91 5.09 4.46
CA PRO A 107 2.18 4.40 5.71
C PRO A 107 0.88 4.08 6.44
N LEU A 108 0.80 2.87 6.99
CA LEU A 108 -0.33 2.40 7.80
C LEU A 108 0.07 2.53 9.27
N ILE A 109 -0.42 3.59 9.91
CA ILE A 109 -0.03 3.98 11.28
C ILE A 109 -1.25 3.99 12.18
N HIS A 110 -1.14 3.32 13.34
CA HIS A 110 -2.14 3.31 14.40
C HIS A 110 -1.46 3.72 15.71
N ASP A 111 -1.98 4.77 16.36
CA ASP A 111 -1.41 5.33 17.61
C ASP A 111 0.11 5.52 17.53
N ASP A 112 0.58 6.23 16.50
CA ASP A 112 1.99 6.51 16.20
C ASP A 112 2.85 5.27 15.90
N GLN A 113 2.26 4.07 15.91
CA GLN A 113 2.94 2.83 15.58
C GLN A 113 2.78 2.48 14.09
N LEU A 114 3.89 2.26 13.41
CA LEU A 114 3.89 1.77 12.04
C LEU A 114 3.48 0.29 12.03
N LEU A 115 2.42 -0.04 11.31
CA LEU A 115 1.96 -1.42 11.10
C LEU A 115 2.46 -2.01 9.79
N GLY A 116 2.61 -1.17 8.78
CA GLY A 116 3.02 -1.55 7.44
C GLY A 116 2.85 -0.38 6.49
N VAL A 117 2.85 -0.67 5.19
CA VAL A 117 2.58 0.32 4.13
C VAL A 117 1.62 -0.27 3.09
N LEU A 118 0.84 0.60 2.47
CA LEU A 118 0.07 0.30 1.27
C LEU A 118 0.87 0.82 0.07
N ASP A 119 1.19 -0.06 -0.86
CA ASP A 119 2.01 0.22 -2.04
C ASP A 119 1.20 0.03 -3.32
N LEU A 120 1.23 1.03 -4.21
CA LEU A 120 0.57 1.01 -5.52
C LEU A 120 1.59 1.37 -6.60
N ASP A 121 1.61 0.57 -7.67
CA ASP A 121 2.48 0.77 -8.83
C ASP A 121 1.69 0.96 -10.11
N SER A 122 2.14 1.86 -10.97
CA SER A 122 1.58 2.05 -12.31
C SER A 122 2.67 1.99 -13.39
N LEU A 123 2.28 1.48 -14.57
CA LEU A 123 3.12 1.49 -15.78
C LEU A 123 3.23 2.90 -16.38
N HIS A 124 2.38 3.83 -15.96
CA HIS A 124 2.34 5.20 -16.46
C HIS A 124 3.17 6.13 -15.56
N LEU A 125 3.92 7.04 -16.16
CA LEU A 125 4.59 8.12 -15.43
C LEU A 125 3.54 9.06 -14.80
N ALA A 126 3.83 9.56 -13.60
CA ALA A 126 3.01 10.54 -12.90
C ALA A 126 1.50 10.15 -12.81
N TYR A 127 1.23 8.85 -12.69
CA TYR A 127 -0.15 8.34 -12.71
C TYR A 127 -0.97 8.80 -11.51
N PHE A 128 -0.35 8.85 -10.33
CA PHE A 128 -1.05 9.11 -9.07
C PHE A 128 -1.30 10.61 -8.87
N SER A 129 -2.41 11.10 -9.45
CA SER A 129 -2.87 12.48 -9.27
C SER A 129 -3.17 12.80 -7.81
N LYS A 130 -3.29 14.09 -7.48
CA LYS A 130 -3.71 14.54 -6.14
C LYS A 130 -5.06 13.96 -5.72
N GLU A 131 -5.97 13.75 -6.67
CA GLU A 131 -7.26 13.12 -6.40
C GLU A 131 -7.09 11.65 -6.02
N ILE A 132 -6.26 10.88 -6.75
CA ILE A 132 -5.98 9.48 -6.43
C ILE A 132 -5.29 9.38 -5.08
N GLN A 133 -4.26 10.20 -4.82
CA GLN A 133 -3.57 10.24 -3.54
C GLN A 133 -4.55 10.48 -2.39
N SER A 134 -5.37 11.52 -2.48
CA SER A 134 -6.36 11.87 -1.46
C SER A 134 -7.37 10.74 -1.21
N THR A 135 -7.83 10.08 -2.26
CA THR A 135 -8.73 8.92 -2.16
C THR A 135 -8.02 7.76 -1.45
N MET A 136 -6.79 7.44 -1.86
CA MET A 136 -6.04 6.31 -1.30
C MET A 136 -5.63 6.54 0.16
N GLU A 137 -5.32 7.77 0.55
CA GLU A 137 -5.06 8.09 1.96
C GLU A 137 -6.29 7.81 2.84
N ARG A 138 -7.49 8.07 2.35
CA ARG A 138 -8.72 7.72 3.07
C ARG A 138 -8.99 6.22 3.08
N VAL A 139 -8.75 5.53 1.98
CA VAL A 139 -8.87 4.07 1.90
C VAL A 139 -7.85 3.38 2.81
N ALA A 140 -6.65 3.95 2.94
CA ALA A 140 -5.60 3.42 3.82
C ALA A 140 -6.03 3.29 5.29
N VAL A 141 -7.00 4.09 5.75
CA VAL A 141 -7.57 3.95 7.10
C VAL A 141 -8.19 2.57 7.29
N TYR A 142 -8.92 2.06 6.30
CA TYR A 142 -9.52 0.72 6.37
C TYR A 142 -8.45 -0.38 6.46
N PHE A 143 -7.37 -0.25 5.69
CA PHE A 143 -6.24 -1.18 5.76
C PHE A 143 -5.54 -1.11 7.12
N THR A 144 -5.38 0.08 7.66
CA THR A 144 -4.78 0.27 9.00
C THR A 144 -5.60 -0.44 10.06
N ASP A 145 -6.92 -0.26 10.05
CA ASP A 145 -7.83 -0.89 11.03
C ASP A 145 -7.79 -2.42 10.92
N GLU A 146 -7.85 -2.96 9.70
CA GLU A 146 -7.80 -4.40 9.49
C GLU A 146 -6.42 -4.99 9.85
N LEU A 147 -5.35 -4.30 9.51
CA LEU A 147 -4.00 -4.75 9.86
C LEU A 147 -3.75 -4.69 11.37
N PHE A 148 -4.28 -3.68 12.05
CA PHE A 148 -4.26 -3.61 13.51
C PHE A 148 -5.02 -4.79 14.14
N ARG A 149 -6.20 -5.14 13.60
CA ARG A 149 -6.94 -6.34 14.02
C ARG A 149 -6.13 -7.62 13.82
N CYS A 150 -5.40 -7.77 12.70
CA CYS A 150 -4.52 -8.92 12.47
C CYS A 150 -3.48 -9.12 13.58
N LYS A 151 -2.94 -8.01 14.10
CA LYS A 151 -1.83 -8.05 15.06
C LYS A 151 -2.28 -8.21 16.53
N HIS A 152 -3.57 -7.96 16.81
CA HIS A 152 -4.09 -7.87 18.18
C HIS A 152 -5.26 -8.82 18.46
N VAL A 153 -5.47 -9.78 17.59
CA VAL A 153 -6.50 -10.85 17.79
C VAL A 153 -5.85 -12.11 18.35
#